data_ca63e2878f6f327b4d634812e41988eb
#
_entry.id   ca63e2878f6f327b4d634812e41988eb
#
_cell.length_a   1.000
_cell.length_b   1.000
_cell.length_c   1.000
_cell.angle_alpha   90.00
_cell.angle_beta   90.00
_cell.angle_gamma   90.00
#
_symmetry.space_group_name_H-M   'P 1'
#
loop_
_entity.id
_entity.type
_entity.pdbx_description
1 polymer ?
#
loop_
_entity_poly.entity_id
_entity_poly.type
_entity_poly.pdbx_seq_one_letter_code
_entity_poly.pdbx_strand_id
1 'polypeptide(L)'
;FPRYDAPVYGDLISRFLRGDFGSNESVHPQLVALLFAEDRHGAAPEMKKTLTEGGTVLLDRYVYSNIAYQCAKVADSEEAEKLRDWIFNTEYGNFALPVPDLNIFLDVPIGFVESRLKSQRGGEDRDYLEGGQDIHEADIEFQKRVRDIYRKQCELDPKFIRIDCSDEYGEMLPPGAIFAKVKEVV
;
A
#
# COMPACT_ATOMS: atom_id res chain seq x y z
N PHE A 1 -6.23 1.89 4.15
CA PHE A 1 -5.25 2.49 5.06
C PHE A 1 -4.30 3.42 4.30
N PRO A 2 -3.81 4.51 4.92
CA PRO A 2 -3.97 4.82 6.35
C PRO A 2 -5.32 5.46 6.70
N ARG A 3 -5.62 5.56 8.01
CA ARG A 3 -6.76 6.30 8.55
C ARG A 3 -6.28 7.67 9.01
N TYR A 4 -6.48 8.67 8.21
CA TYR A 4 -5.98 10.03 8.47
C TYR A 4 -6.64 10.71 9.67
N ASP A 5 -7.83 10.25 10.08
CA ASP A 5 -8.58 10.69 11.25
C ASP A 5 -8.20 9.95 12.55
N ALA A 6 -7.33 8.93 12.45
CA ALA A 6 -6.89 8.19 13.63
C ALA A 6 -6.04 9.09 14.56
N PRO A 7 -6.36 9.13 15.86
CA PRO A 7 -5.57 9.90 16.82
C PRO A 7 -4.10 9.52 16.79
N VAL A 8 -3.20 10.52 16.81
CA VAL A 8 -1.74 10.38 16.79
C VAL A 8 -1.19 9.86 15.47
N TYR A 9 -1.55 8.63 15.05
CA TYR A 9 -0.95 8.00 13.86
C TYR A 9 -1.42 8.65 12.56
N GLY A 10 -2.69 9.05 12.46
CA GLY A 10 -3.23 9.75 11.29
C GLY A 10 -2.49 11.05 11.01
N ASP A 11 -2.27 11.88 12.04
CA ASP A 11 -1.49 13.12 11.94
C ASP A 11 -0.03 12.84 11.54
N LEU A 12 0.63 11.90 12.22
CA LEU A 12 2.04 11.58 11.94
C LEU A 12 2.23 11.04 10.52
N ILE A 13 1.31 10.19 10.04
CA ILE A 13 1.34 9.68 8.67
C ILE A 13 1.12 10.81 7.66
N SER A 14 0.13 11.67 7.89
CA SER A 14 -0.14 12.83 7.03
C SER A 14 1.08 13.74 6.92
N ARG A 15 1.72 14.06 8.04
CA ARG A 15 2.94 14.87 8.12
C ARG A 15 4.11 14.19 7.42
N PHE A 16 4.26 12.88 7.59
CA PHE A 16 5.29 12.13 6.87
C PHE A 16 5.07 12.21 5.35
N LEU A 17 3.84 11.98 4.87
CA LEU A 17 3.52 11.99 3.45
C LEU A 17 3.66 13.39 2.83
N ARG A 18 3.44 14.47 3.59
CA ARG A 18 3.74 15.85 3.18
C ARG A 18 5.24 16.18 3.15
N GLY A 19 6.08 15.34 3.73
CA GLY A 19 7.52 15.57 3.84
C GLY A 19 7.97 16.41 5.03
N ASP A 20 7.09 16.63 6.03
CA ASP A 20 7.41 17.42 7.24
C ASP A 20 8.58 16.83 8.05
N PHE A 21 8.86 15.53 7.88
CA PHE A 21 9.98 14.84 8.53
C PHE A 21 11.18 14.63 7.60
N GLY A 22 11.17 15.25 6.42
CA GLY A 22 12.20 15.13 5.39
C GLY A 22 11.73 14.35 4.16
N SER A 23 12.65 14.04 3.26
CA SER A 23 12.35 13.30 2.03
C SER A 23 11.99 11.83 2.32
N ASN A 24 11.39 11.17 1.33
CA ASN A 24 11.07 9.74 1.40
C ASN A 24 12.27 8.85 1.75
N GLU A 25 13.48 9.27 1.39
CA GLU A 25 14.73 8.54 1.63
C GLU A 25 15.38 8.88 2.97
N SER A 26 15.06 10.05 3.56
CA SER A 26 15.70 10.52 4.81
C SER A 26 15.13 9.86 6.07
N VAL A 27 13.90 9.34 6.01
CA VAL A 27 13.27 8.65 7.15
C VAL A 27 13.46 7.15 7.01
N HIS A 28 14.04 6.53 8.05
CA HIS A 28 14.35 5.10 8.04
C HIS A 28 13.10 4.25 7.72
N PRO A 29 13.14 3.34 6.73
CA PRO A 29 11.97 2.62 6.26
C PRO A 29 11.29 1.78 7.34
N GLN A 30 12.04 1.23 8.29
CA GLN A 30 11.49 0.46 9.39
C GLN A 30 10.66 1.31 10.37
N LEU A 31 11.05 2.58 10.59
CA LEU A 31 10.25 3.51 11.42
C LEU A 31 8.95 3.89 10.73
N VAL A 32 9.02 4.12 9.43
CA VAL A 32 7.80 4.37 8.63
C VAL A 32 6.91 3.14 8.61
N ALA A 33 7.49 1.95 8.44
CA ALA A 33 6.74 0.69 8.49
C ALA A 33 6.00 0.53 9.83
N LEU A 34 6.67 0.83 10.96
CA LEU A 34 6.05 0.76 12.27
C LEU A 34 4.89 1.75 12.41
N LEU A 35 5.05 2.97 11.90
CA LEU A 35 4.02 4.00 11.96
C LEU A 35 2.72 3.54 11.25
N PHE A 36 2.83 2.98 10.04
CA PHE A 36 1.69 2.42 9.32
C PHE A 36 1.13 1.14 9.96
N ALA A 37 1.98 0.33 10.59
CA ALA A 37 1.57 -0.88 11.31
C ALA A 37 0.72 -0.53 12.55
N GLU A 38 1.11 0.50 13.30
CA GLU A 38 0.37 0.98 14.47
C GLU A 38 -1.01 1.53 14.11
N ASP A 39 -1.13 2.23 12.97
CA ASP A 39 -2.45 2.66 12.48
C ASP A 39 -3.37 1.45 12.23
N ARG A 40 -2.87 0.40 11.58
CA ARG A 40 -3.64 -0.84 11.39
C ARG A 40 -3.93 -1.57 12.68
N HIS A 41 -2.96 -1.61 13.61
CA HIS A 41 -3.14 -2.20 14.93
C HIS A 41 -4.30 -1.54 15.68
N GLY A 42 -4.39 -0.21 15.62
CA GLY A 42 -5.52 0.53 16.20
C GLY A 42 -6.90 0.15 15.61
N ALA A 43 -6.96 -0.35 14.38
CA ALA A 43 -8.20 -0.83 13.74
C ALA A 43 -8.47 -2.33 13.98
N ALA A 44 -7.50 -3.09 14.49
CA ALA A 44 -7.61 -4.54 14.63
C ALA A 44 -8.82 -5.01 15.45
N PRO A 45 -9.22 -4.35 16.57
CA PRO A 45 -10.39 -4.78 17.34
C PRO A 45 -11.69 -4.75 16.52
N GLU A 46 -11.89 -3.71 15.70
CA GLU A 46 -13.08 -3.57 14.86
C GLU A 46 -13.10 -4.61 13.74
N MET A 47 -11.96 -4.81 13.05
CA MET A 47 -11.82 -5.84 12.03
C MET A 47 -12.14 -7.23 12.60
N LYS A 48 -11.53 -7.59 13.74
CA LYS A 48 -11.75 -8.88 14.40
C LYS A 48 -13.20 -9.08 14.82
N LYS A 49 -13.85 -8.03 15.34
CA LYS A 49 -15.27 -8.08 15.69
C LYS A 49 -16.13 -8.40 14.47
N THR A 50 -15.96 -7.66 13.37
CA THR A 50 -16.71 -7.86 12.13
C THR A 50 -16.54 -9.29 11.60
N LEU A 51 -15.31 -9.81 11.59
CA LEU A 51 -15.02 -11.18 11.14
C LEU A 51 -15.65 -12.24 12.07
N THR A 52 -15.61 -12.03 13.40
CA THR A 52 -16.21 -12.94 14.37
C THR A 52 -17.73 -13.00 14.25
N GLU A 53 -18.35 -11.90 13.86
CA GLU A 53 -19.79 -11.80 13.59
C GLU A 53 -20.19 -12.38 12.20
N GLY A 54 -19.25 -12.97 11.45
CA GLY A 54 -19.47 -13.54 10.13
C GLY A 54 -19.53 -12.49 9.00
N GLY A 55 -19.13 -11.27 9.28
CA GLY A 55 -19.05 -10.19 8.29
C GLY A 55 -17.82 -10.28 7.40
N THR A 56 -17.79 -9.45 6.36
CA THR A 56 -16.66 -9.28 5.45
C THR A 56 -15.97 -7.95 5.72
N VAL A 57 -14.64 -7.97 5.73
CA VAL A 57 -13.80 -6.77 5.82
C VAL A 57 -13.11 -6.55 4.49
N LEU A 58 -13.45 -5.46 3.80
CA LEU A 58 -12.79 -5.03 2.58
C LEU A 58 -11.86 -3.84 2.90
N LEU A 59 -10.60 -3.96 2.53
CA LEU A 59 -9.57 -2.96 2.82
C LEU A 59 -8.95 -2.42 1.52
N ASP A 60 -8.88 -1.12 1.40
CA ASP A 60 -7.99 -0.47 0.45
C ASP A 60 -6.64 -0.27 1.13
N ARG A 61 -5.61 -0.96 0.60
CA ARG A 61 -4.26 -1.12 1.17
C ARG A 61 -4.24 -1.83 2.53
N TYR A 62 -3.25 -2.69 2.69
CA TYR A 62 -3.01 -3.42 3.94
C TYR A 62 -1.50 -3.72 4.08
N VAL A 63 -1.12 -4.82 4.72
CA VAL A 63 0.26 -5.17 5.06
C VAL A 63 1.18 -5.19 3.83
N TYR A 64 0.74 -5.75 2.71
CA TYR A 64 1.52 -5.76 1.47
C TYR A 64 1.85 -4.37 0.93
N SER A 65 1.00 -3.37 1.19
CA SER A 65 1.31 -1.99 0.85
C SER A 65 2.49 -1.46 1.67
N ASN A 66 2.54 -1.78 2.96
CA ASN A 66 3.67 -1.42 3.81
C ASN A 66 4.97 -2.05 3.31
N ILE A 67 4.93 -3.36 3.00
CA ILE A 67 6.08 -4.07 2.42
C ILE A 67 6.53 -3.42 1.12
N ALA A 68 5.62 -3.19 0.18
CA ALA A 68 5.98 -2.66 -1.13
C ALA A 68 6.66 -1.28 -1.03
N TYR A 69 6.09 -0.37 -0.25
CA TYR A 69 6.62 0.99 -0.13
C TYR A 69 7.89 1.08 0.71
N GLN A 70 8.05 0.26 1.74
CA GLN A 70 9.24 0.36 2.59
C GLN A 70 10.41 -0.45 2.01
N CYS A 71 10.18 -1.64 1.46
CA CYS A 71 11.24 -2.41 0.82
C CYS A 71 11.76 -1.75 -0.46
N ALA A 72 10.93 -0.98 -1.19
CA ALA A 72 11.36 -0.21 -2.36
C ALA A 72 12.39 0.89 -2.04
N LYS A 73 12.57 1.26 -0.76
CA LYS A 73 13.58 2.22 -0.29
C LYS A 73 14.94 1.57 -0.04
N VAL A 74 14.98 0.25 0.04
CA VAL A 74 16.19 -0.52 0.40
C VAL A 74 16.82 -1.07 -0.87
N ALA A 75 18.07 -0.68 -1.16
CA ALA A 75 18.76 -1.09 -2.37
C ALA A 75 19.29 -2.54 -2.29
N ASP A 76 19.71 -2.97 -1.11
CA ASP A 76 20.20 -4.32 -0.89
C ASP A 76 19.04 -5.31 -0.75
N SER A 77 19.08 -6.38 -1.55
CA SER A 77 17.96 -7.35 -1.60
C SER A 77 17.82 -8.18 -0.32
N GLU A 78 18.93 -8.48 0.36
CA GLU A 78 18.89 -9.24 1.62
C GLU A 78 18.32 -8.38 2.75
N GLU A 79 18.72 -7.13 2.82
CA GLU A 79 18.15 -6.16 3.78
C GLU A 79 16.66 -5.89 3.51
N ALA A 80 16.25 -5.83 2.24
CA ALA A 80 14.83 -5.70 1.87
C ALA A 80 14.02 -6.94 2.31
N GLU A 81 14.56 -8.14 2.17
CA GLU A 81 13.92 -9.37 2.66
C GLU A 81 13.82 -9.42 4.18
N LYS A 82 14.87 -9.01 4.89
CA LYS A 82 14.83 -8.88 6.36
C LYS A 82 13.77 -7.88 6.81
N LEU A 83 13.65 -6.74 6.11
CA LEU A 83 12.63 -5.74 6.41
C LEU A 83 11.21 -6.29 6.15
N ARG A 84 11.00 -6.99 5.04
CA ARG A 84 9.73 -7.68 4.74
C ARG A 84 9.33 -8.63 5.87
N ASP A 85 10.25 -9.51 6.26
CA ASP A 85 10.00 -10.51 7.29
C ASP A 85 9.74 -9.86 8.66
N TRP A 86 10.45 -8.77 8.95
CA TRP A 86 10.19 -7.98 10.15
C TRP A 86 8.80 -7.34 10.13
N ILE A 87 8.35 -6.80 8.97
CA ILE A 87 6.99 -6.24 8.83
C ILE A 87 5.93 -7.32 9.07
N PHE A 88 6.06 -8.48 8.42
CA PHE A 88 5.13 -9.59 8.63
C PHE A 88 5.07 -10.05 10.09
N ASN A 89 6.24 -10.22 10.73
CA ASN A 89 6.29 -10.64 12.12
C ASN A 89 5.71 -9.58 13.07
N THR A 90 5.93 -8.30 12.79
CA THR A 90 5.35 -7.20 13.57
C THR A 90 3.83 -7.17 13.44
N GLU A 91 3.31 -7.19 12.22
CA GLU A 91 1.89 -6.98 11.97
C GLU A 91 1.05 -8.25 12.23
N TYR A 92 1.45 -9.39 11.68
CA TYR A 92 0.70 -10.64 11.88
C TYR A 92 1.09 -11.38 13.16
N GLY A 93 2.37 -11.32 13.58
CA GLY A 93 2.84 -11.95 14.80
C GLY A 93 2.53 -11.13 16.05
N ASN A 94 3.20 -9.98 16.22
CA ASN A 94 3.14 -9.22 17.48
C ASN A 94 1.81 -8.46 17.63
N PHE A 95 1.30 -7.82 16.59
CA PHE A 95 0.02 -7.09 16.61
C PHE A 95 -1.18 -8.01 16.35
N ALA A 96 -0.93 -9.24 15.94
CA ALA A 96 -1.95 -10.24 15.65
C ALA A 96 -3.07 -9.69 14.74
N LEU A 97 -2.69 -8.94 13.71
CA LEU A 97 -3.65 -8.47 12.70
C LEU A 97 -4.29 -9.65 11.99
N PRO A 98 -5.57 -9.56 11.56
CA PRO A 98 -6.18 -10.58 10.73
C PRO A 98 -5.37 -10.80 9.44
N VAL A 99 -5.07 -12.05 9.13
CA VAL A 99 -4.45 -12.40 7.83
C VAL A 99 -5.55 -12.45 6.78
N PRO A 100 -5.44 -11.72 5.65
CA PRO A 100 -6.45 -11.74 4.61
C PRO A 100 -6.64 -13.12 3.99
N ASP A 101 -7.88 -13.46 3.65
CA ASP A 101 -8.17 -14.66 2.86
C ASP A 101 -7.74 -14.49 1.41
N LEU A 102 -7.82 -13.25 0.90
CA LEU A 102 -7.43 -12.87 -0.45
C LEU A 102 -6.82 -11.46 -0.45
N ASN A 103 -5.72 -11.30 -1.16
CA ASN A 103 -5.15 -10.01 -1.52
C ASN A 103 -5.21 -9.84 -3.04
N ILE A 104 -5.51 -8.64 -3.51
CA ILE A 104 -5.55 -8.31 -4.93
C ILE A 104 -4.60 -7.15 -5.19
N PHE A 105 -3.69 -7.34 -6.15
CA PHE A 105 -2.86 -6.28 -6.69
C PHE A 105 -3.37 -5.87 -8.07
N LEU A 106 -3.87 -4.66 -8.19
CA LEU A 106 -4.21 -4.06 -9.48
C LEU A 106 -2.93 -3.52 -10.12
N ASP A 107 -2.36 -4.31 -11.02
CA ASP A 107 -1.10 -3.97 -11.70
C ASP A 107 -1.37 -3.01 -12.86
N VAL A 108 -1.36 -1.73 -12.53
CA VAL A 108 -1.64 -0.61 -13.44
C VAL A 108 -0.46 -0.34 -14.36
N PRO A 109 -0.67 -0.07 -15.67
CA PRO A 109 0.41 0.31 -16.60
C PRO A 109 1.20 1.53 -16.10
N ILE A 110 2.53 1.43 -16.15
CA ILE A 110 3.40 2.49 -15.61
C ILE A 110 3.22 3.84 -16.35
N GLY A 111 2.93 3.80 -17.65
CA GLY A 111 2.62 5.00 -18.43
C GLY A 111 1.37 5.74 -17.94
N PHE A 112 0.36 5.00 -17.48
CA PHE A 112 -0.82 5.59 -16.84
C PHE A 112 -0.45 6.25 -15.51
N VAL A 113 0.35 5.58 -14.67
CA VAL A 113 0.84 6.15 -13.40
C VAL A 113 1.60 7.45 -13.67
N GLU A 114 2.54 7.44 -14.61
CA GLU A 114 3.33 8.61 -15.00
C GLU A 114 2.46 9.78 -15.47
N SER A 115 1.45 9.50 -16.31
CA SER A 115 0.52 10.53 -16.77
C SER A 115 -0.28 11.15 -15.62
N ARG A 116 -0.65 10.33 -14.63
CA ARG A 116 -1.38 10.79 -13.44
C ARG A 116 -0.51 11.60 -12.49
N LEU A 117 0.76 11.27 -12.34
CA LEU A 117 1.69 12.04 -11.52
C LEU A 117 1.95 13.43 -12.13
N LYS A 118 1.99 13.54 -13.47
CA LYS A 118 2.13 14.83 -14.18
C LYS A 118 0.87 15.68 -14.13
N SER A 119 -0.31 15.07 -14.03
CA SER A 119 -1.56 15.80 -13.85
C SER A 119 -1.76 16.12 -12.36
N GLN A 120 -1.88 17.41 -12.00
CA GLN A 120 -2.21 17.79 -10.63
C GLN A 120 -3.53 17.12 -10.20
N ARG A 121 -3.46 16.20 -9.24
CA ARG A 121 -4.63 15.56 -8.69
C ARG A 121 -5.15 16.39 -7.52
N GLY A 122 -6.40 16.82 -7.59
CA GLY A 122 -7.18 17.29 -6.45
C GLY A 122 -8.29 16.30 -6.13
N GLY A 123 -8.77 16.27 -4.90
CA GLY A 123 -9.89 15.44 -4.44
C GLY A 123 -9.93 15.36 -2.91
N GLU A 124 -11.09 15.05 -2.34
CA GLU A 124 -11.29 14.92 -0.88
C GLU A 124 -10.39 13.81 -0.27
N ASP A 125 -10.02 12.81 -1.07
CA ASP A 125 -9.08 11.74 -0.71
C ASP A 125 -7.64 12.24 -0.47
N ARG A 126 -7.35 13.51 -0.77
CA ARG A 126 -6.04 14.15 -0.65
C ARG A 126 -5.98 15.33 0.31
N ASP A 127 -7.03 15.56 1.07
CA ASP A 127 -7.11 16.67 2.03
C ASP A 127 -5.97 16.64 3.06
N TYR A 128 -5.46 15.44 3.37
CA TYR A 128 -4.29 15.25 4.25
C TYR A 128 -3.00 15.90 3.74
N LEU A 129 -2.92 16.21 2.44
CA LEU A 129 -1.74 16.86 1.82
C LEU A 129 -1.75 18.39 1.94
N GLU A 130 -2.88 18.99 2.34
CA GLU A 130 -3.02 20.45 2.47
C GLU A 130 -2.57 21.22 1.21
N GLY A 131 -2.79 20.63 0.02
CA GLY A 131 -2.35 21.16 -1.26
C GLY A 131 -0.90 20.85 -1.65
N GLY A 132 -0.18 20.08 -0.83
CA GLY A 132 1.16 19.57 -1.13
C GLY A 132 1.18 18.34 -2.03
N GLN A 133 2.36 17.78 -2.24
CA GLN A 133 2.57 16.55 -2.99
C GLN A 133 2.94 15.42 -2.03
N ASP A 134 2.36 14.23 -2.25
CA ASP A 134 2.74 13.02 -1.51
C ASP A 134 4.16 12.59 -1.91
N ILE A 135 5.06 12.51 -0.92
CA ILE A 135 6.46 12.15 -1.16
C ILE A 135 6.63 10.72 -1.67
N HIS A 136 5.69 9.82 -1.40
CA HIS A 136 5.66 8.47 -1.96
C HIS A 136 5.27 8.46 -3.44
N GLU A 137 4.52 9.45 -3.91
CA GLU A 137 4.06 9.54 -5.29
C GLU A 137 4.92 10.45 -6.16
N ALA A 138 5.84 11.23 -5.57
CA ALA A 138 6.62 12.26 -6.28
C ALA A 138 7.63 11.68 -7.29
N ASP A 139 8.09 10.44 -7.12
CA ASP A 139 9.15 9.81 -7.91
C ASP A 139 8.65 8.59 -8.68
N ILE A 140 8.66 8.68 -10.02
CA ILE A 140 8.24 7.58 -10.91
C ILE A 140 9.16 6.36 -10.80
N GLU A 141 10.46 6.55 -10.59
CA GLU A 141 11.40 5.44 -10.42
C GLU A 141 11.15 4.71 -9.09
N PHE A 142 10.76 5.43 -8.06
CA PHE A 142 10.30 4.83 -6.81
C PHE A 142 9.01 4.03 -7.05
N GLN A 143 8.03 4.55 -7.79
CA GLN A 143 6.79 3.83 -8.11
C GLN A 143 7.04 2.55 -8.92
N LYS A 144 8.03 2.54 -9.82
CA LYS A 144 8.45 1.32 -10.52
C LYS A 144 8.98 0.27 -9.55
N ARG A 145 9.87 0.66 -8.62
CA ARG A 145 10.39 -0.25 -7.58
C ARG A 145 9.27 -0.80 -6.69
N VAL A 146 8.33 0.05 -6.28
CA VAL A 146 7.14 -0.37 -5.50
C VAL A 146 6.33 -1.43 -6.26
N ARG A 147 6.07 -1.19 -7.56
CA ARG A 147 5.37 -2.13 -8.44
C ARG A 147 6.10 -3.49 -8.54
N ASP A 148 7.42 -3.47 -8.66
CA ASP A 148 8.23 -4.69 -8.76
C ASP A 148 8.19 -5.49 -7.45
N ILE A 149 8.21 -4.82 -6.28
CA ILE A 149 8.02 -5.48 -5.00
C ILE A 149 6.63 -6.13 -4.91
N TYR A 150 5.56 -5.46 -5.31
CA TYR A 150 4.21 -6.05 -5.36
C TYR A 150 4.16 -7.30 -6.23
N ARG A 151 4.74 -7.25 -7.43
CA ARG A 151 4.82 -8.41 -8.34
C ARG A 151 5.56 -9.58 -7.71
N LYS A 152 6.73 -9.31 -7.09
CA LYS A 152 7.48 -10.33 -6.35
C LYS A 152 6.64 -10.96 -5.23
N GLN A 153 5.86 -10.16 -4.49
CA GLN A 153 5.00 -10.70 -3.44
C GLN A 153 3.84 -11.56 -3.99
N CYS A 154 3.27 -11.20 -5.15
CA CYS A 154 2.27 -12.03 -5.81
C CYS A 154 2.83 -13.39 -6.28
N GLU A 155 4.11 -13.46 -6.61
CA GLU A 155 4.79 -14.73 -6.95
C GLU A 155 5.05 -15.61 -5.72
N LEU A 156 5.23 -14.99 -4.54
CA LEU A 156 5.56 -15.68 -3.29
C LEU A 156 4.33 -16.12 -2.50
N ASP A 157 3.18 -15.45 -2.65
CA ASP A 157 1.95 -15.76 -1.92
C ASP A 157 0.82 -16.12 -2.88
N PRO A 158 0.35 -17.38 -2.91
CA PRO A 158 -0.76 -17.81 -3.77
C PRO A 158 -2.10 -17.13 -3.44
N LYS A 159 -2.23 -16.50 -2.28
CA LYS A 159 -3.39 -15.70 -1.88
C LYS A 159 -3.29 -14.23 -2.32
N PHE A 160 -2.23 -13.87 -2.99
CA PHE A 160 -2.03 -12.52 -3.52
C PHE A 160 -2.13 -12.52 -5.04
N ILE A 161 -3.31 -12.24 -5.55
CA ILE A 161 -3.62 -12.32 -6.98
C ILE A 161 -3.26 -11.02 -7.67
N ARG A 162 -2.43 -11.11 -8.70
CA ARG A 162 -2.14 -10.00 -9.60
C ARG A 162 -3.19 -9.91 -10.69
N ILE A 163 -3.84 -8.76 -10.82
CA ILE A 163 -4.74 -8.43 -11.93
C ILE A 163 -4.05 -7.45 -12.85
N ASP A 164 -3.71 -7.90 -14.05
CA ASP A 164 -3.17 -7.01 -15.10
C ASP A 164 -4.29 -6.07 -15.59
N CYS A 165 -4.05 -4.76 -15.38
CA CYS A 165 -4.97 -3.70 -15.73
C CYS A 165 -4.67 -3.08 -17.11
N SER A 166 -3.82 -3.71 -17.93
CA SER A 166 -3.51 -3.28 -19.30
C SER A 166 -4.25 -4.08 -20.36
N ASP A 167 -4.50 -3.47 -21.49
CA ASP A 167 -4.92 -4.11 -22.74
C ASP A 167 -3.71 -4.67 -23.52
N GLU A 168 -3.96 -5.20 -24.70
CA GLU A 168 -2.93 -5.75 -25.60
C GLU A 168 -1.91 -4.74 -26.10
N TYR A 169 -2.22 -3.44 -26.01
CA TYR A 169 -1.33 -2.33 -26.38
C TYR A 169 -0.59 -1.74 -25.18
N GLY A 170 -0.83 -2.25 -23.97
CA GLY A 170 -0.23 -1.74 -22.73
C GLY A 170 -0.93 -0.50 -22.16
N GLU A 171 -2.12 -0.16 -22.70
CA GLU A 171 -2.92 0.95 -22.21
C GLU A 171 -3.85 0.53 -21.07
N MET A 172 -4.24 1.49 -20.25
CA MET A 172 -5.10 1.24 -19.09
C MET A 172 -6.49 0.78 -19.50
N LEU A 173 -6.93 -0.38 -19.04
CA LEU A 173 -8.29 -0.89 -19.20
C LEU A 173 -9.32 0.02 -18.51
N PRO A 174 -10.55 0.12 -19.04
CA PRO A 174 -11.62 0.84 -18.38
C PRO A 174 -12.01 0.14 -17.04
N PRO A 175 -12.49 0.91 -16.04
CA PRO A 175 -12.81 0.36 -14.70
C PRO A 175 -13.74 -0.85 -14.72
N GLY A 176 -14.73 -0.88 -15.61
CA GLY A 176 -15.66 -2.00 -15.73
C GLY A 176 -15.00 -3.31 -16.17
N ALA A 177 -13.98 -3.25 -17.05
CA ALA A 177 -13.23 -4.42 -17.48
C ALA A 177 -12.32 -4.94 -16.35
N ILE A 178 -11.67 -4.04 -15.60
CA ILE A 178 -10.87 -4.41 -14.42
C ILE A 178 -11.77 -5.05 -13.36
N PHE A 179 -12.95 -4.45 -13.09
CA PHE A 179 -13.88 -5.00 -12.11
C PHE A 179 -14.42 -6.38 -12.52
N ALA A 180 -14.59 -6.64 -13.82
CA ALA A 180 -14.94 -7.98 -14.31
C ALA A 180 -13.85 -9.00 -13.93
N LYS A 181 -12.57 -8.69 -14.15
CA LYS A 181 -11.45 -9.54 -13.74
C LYS A 181 -11.39 -9.75 -12.22
N VAL A 182 -11.67 -8.71 -11.42
CA VAL A 182 -11.73 -8.82 -9.94
C VAL A 182 -12.82 -9.81 -9.53
N LYS A 183 -14.01 -9.77 -10.16
CA LYS A 183 -15.12 -10.69 -9.84
C LYS A 183 -14.83 -12.16 -10.15
N GLU A 184 -13.86 -12.46 -11.01
CA GLU A 184 -13.46 -13.84 -11.33
C GLU A 184 -12.61 -14.48 -10.23
N VAL A 185 -12.05 -13.68 -9.33
CA VAL A 185 -11.13 -14.14 -8.27
C VAL A 185 -11.70 -14.00 -6.86
N VAL A 186 -12.84 -13.31 -6.70
CA VAL A 186 -13.61 -13.16 -5.46
C VAL A 186 -14.80 -14.10 -5.47
#